data_3bbb09a9bade66ff49f1f49b7c648ed8
#
_entry.id   3bbb09a9bade66ff49f1f49b7c648ed8
#
_cell.length_a   1.000
_cell.length_b   1.000
_cell.length_c   1.000
_cell.angle_alpha   90.00
_cell.angle_beta   90.00
_cell.angle_gamma   90.00
#
_symmetry.space_group_name_H-M   'P 1'
#
loop_
_entity.id
_entity.type
_entity.pdbx_description
1 polymer ?
#
loop_
_entity_poly.entity_id
_entity_poly.type
_entity_poly.pdbx_seq_one_letter_code
_entity_poly.pdbx_strand_id
1 'polypeptide(L)'
;ADVKTKHVAWKDLKTGETFEDDFDYLVVTTGSKPIVPPLPGIDGPRVLQCKNWGDGRRIHDTMAESKSAIVIGAGYIGAELAEQLSERQKAVTLIDMLPRVLAKNFDKAITDQVEDAYKEHGVTLALGEKVMSFEDNGDSVTVVTDKGSYTADYAILGIGFLPRTDLFDGQLD
;
A
#
# COMPACT_ATOMS: atom_id res chain seq x y z
N ALA A 1 18.02 -17.84 10.54
CA ALA A 1 19.36 -18.06 9.97
C ALA A 1 20.40 -17.37 10.86
N ASP A 2 21.58 -17.91 10.91
CA ASP A 2 22.74 -17.30 11.55
C ASP A 2 23.83 -17.12 10.48
N VAL A 3 24.12 -15.87 10.16
CA VAL A 3 25.06 -15.51 9.08
C VAL A 3 26.51 -15.76 9.50
N LYS A 4 26.82 -15.69 10.81
CA LYS A 4 28.19 -15.87 11.33
C LYS A 4 28.61 -17.34 11.31
N THR A 5 27.69 -18.22 11.72
CA THR A 5 27.94 -19.67 11.72
C THR A 5 27.57 -20.32 10.39
N LYS A 6 27.00 -19.55 9.44
CA LYS A 6 26.51 -20.02 8.13
C LYS A 6 25.50 -21.17 8.24
N HIS A 7 24.60 -21.06 9.20
CA HIS A 7 23.61 -22.07 9.51
C HIS A 7 22.19 -21.53 9.31
N VAL A 8 21.29 -22.36 8.76
CA VAL A 8 19.88 -22.02 8.57
C VAL A 8 18.99 -23.13 9.11
N ALA A 9 17.99 -22.75 9.91
CA ALA A 9 16.90 -23.61 10.29
C ALA A 9 15.61 -23.15 9.63
N TRP A 10 14.81 -24.09 9.13
CA TRP A 10 13.53 -23.79 8.49
C TRP A 10 12.48 -24.85 8.84
N LYS A 11 11.20 -24.45 8.79
CA LYS A 11 10.07 -25.31 9.14
C LYS A 11 9.18 -25.53 7.93
N ASP A 12 8.89 -26.78 7.61
CA ASP A 12 7.83 -27.12 6.67
C ASP A 12 6.47 -26.81 7.30
N LEU A 13 5.73 -25.88 6.70
CA LEU A 13 4.43 -25.44 7.23
C LEU A 13 3.32 -26.50 7.04
N LYS A 14 3.50 -27.49 6.17
CA LYS A 14 2.53 -28.56 5.94
C LYS A 14 2.71 -29.70 6.93
N THR A 15 3.95 -30.13 7.14
CA THR A 15 4.27 -31.26 8.03
C THR A 15 4.52 -30.81 9.47
N GLY A 16 4.95 -29.55 9.66
CA GLY A 16 5.39 -29.03 10.95
C GLY A 16 6.80 -29.44 11.34
N GLU A 17 7.51 -30.18 10.49
CA GLU A 17 8.88 -30.63 10.72
C GLU A 17 9.88 -29.49 10.57
N THR A 18 10.94 -29.52 11.37
CA THR A 18 12.04 -28.55 11.31
C THR A 18 13.26 -29.21 10.68
N PHE A 19 13.91 -28.48 9.80
CA PHE A 19 15.13 -28.91 9.10
C PHE A 19 16.21 -27.86 9.34
N GLU A 20 17.47 -28.30 9.27
CA GLU A 20 18.66 -27.47 9.44
C GLU A 20 19.64 -27.78 8.32
N ASP A 21 20.40 -26.77 7.88
CA ASP A 21 21.41 -26.90 6.84
C ASP A 21 22.50 -25.84 7.00
N ASP A 22 23.67 -26.11 6.47
CA ASP A 22 24.79 -25.19 6.41
C ASP A 22 24.92 -24.63 4.99
N PHE A 23 25.39 -23.39 4.84
CA PHE A 23 25.50 -22.75 3.53
C PHE A 23 26.85 -22.05 3.35
N ASP A 24 27.37 -22.04 2.14
CA ASP A 24 28.49 -21.19 1.74
C ASP A 24 28.04 -19.79 1.35
N TYR A 25 26.88 -19.70 0.66
CA TYR A 25 26.23 -18.47 0.22
C TYR A 25 24.74 -18.52 0.56
N LEU A 26 24.22 -17.44 1.12
CA LEU A 26 22.80 -17.29 1.45
C LEU A 26 22.17 -16.22 0.57
N VAL A 27 21.14 -16.60 -0.18
CA VAL A 27 20.31 -15.66 -0.95
C VAL A 27 19.01 -15.41 -0.22
N VAL A 28 18.77 -14.16 0.19
CA VAL A 28 17.59 -13.75 0.96
C VAL A 28 16.52 -13.25 0.00
N THR A 29 15.44 -14.01 -0.15
CA THR A 29 14.30 -13.70 -1.03
C THR A 29 12.97 -13.69 -0.26
N THR A 30 12.98 -13.19 0.97
CA THR A 30 11.85 -13.20 1.90
C THR A 30 10.73 -12.22 1.54
N GLY A 31 10.94 -11.41 0.49
CA GLY A 31 9.97 -10.46 -0.01
C GLY A 31 9.81 -9.23 0.88
N SER A 32 8.62 -8.64 0.86
CA SER A 32 8.33 -7.41 1.60
C SER A 32 6.94 -7.45 2.22
N LYS A 33 6.68 -6.57 3.17
CA LYS A 33 5.37 -6.32 3.80
C LYS A 33 4.90 -4.89 3.51
N PRO A 34 3.58 -4.64 3.38
CA PRO A 34 3.06 -3.27 3.25
C PRO A 34 3.46 -2.42 4.45
N ILE A 35 3.70 -1.14 4.21
CA ILE A 35 3.81 -0.16 5.29
C ILE A 35 2.39 0.10 5.81
N VAL A 36 2.18 -0.17 7.10
CA VAL A 36 0.93 0.14 7.81
C VAL A 36 1.32 0.98 9.03
N PRO A 37 1.21 2.31 8.95
CA PRO A 37 1.55 3.18 10.07
C PRO A 37 0.54 3.00 11.21
N PRO A 38 0.93 3.25 12.47
CA PRO A 38 0.03 3.10 13.61
C PRO A 38 -0.94 4.30 13.72
N LEU A 39 -1.88 4.38 12.78
CA LEU A 39 -2.91 5.43 12.76
C LEU A 39 -4.25 4.89 13.29
N PRO A 40 -5.02 5.70 14.03
CA PRO A 40 -6.35 5.31 14.49
C PRO A 40 -7.24 4.84 13.34
N GLY A 41 -7.90 3.71 13.49
CA GLY A 41 -8.86 3.14 12.54
C GLY A 41 -8.27 2.49 11.28
N ILE A 42 -6.94 2.41 11.14
CA ILE A 42 -6.28 1.84 9.93
C ILE A 42 -6.59 0.35 9.74
N ASP A 43 -6.90 -0.38 10.79
CA ASP A 43 -7.27 -1.80 10.75
C ASP A 43 -8.76 -2.01 10.48
N GLY A 44 -9.50 -0.95 10.14
CA GLY A 44 -10.92 -0.99 9.83
C GLY A 44 -11.23 -1.89 8.62
N PRO A 45 -12.43 -2.50 8.56
CA PRO A 45 -12.79 -3.48 7.54
C PRO A 45 -12.79 -2.91 6.12
N ARG A 46 -12.91 -1.59 5.99
CA ARG A 46 -12.94 -0.85 4.72
C ARG A 46 -11.59 -0.26 4.32
N VAL A 47 -10.53 -0.54 5.08
CA VAL A 47 -9.16 -0.15 4.74
C VAL A 47 -8.44 -1.36 4.17
N LEU A 48 -8.11 -1.31 2.89
CA LEU A 48 -7.52 -2.41 2.12
C LEU A 48 -6.04 -2.17 1.88
N GLN A 49 -5.30 -3.25 1.69
CA GLN A 49 -3.90 -3.24 1.26
C GLN A 49 -3.79 -3.78 -0.17
N CYS A 50 -2.71 -3.45 -0.87
CA CYS A 50 -2.43 -3.97 -2.21
C CYS A 50 -1.01 -4.51 -2.27
N LYS A 51 -0.82 -5.82 -2.05
CA LYS A 51 0.49 -6.47 -2.07
C LYS A 51 0.51 -7.80 -2.79
N ASN A 52 -0.48 -8.63 -2.57
CA ASN A 52 -0.52 -10.01 -3.05
C ASN A 52 -1.84 -10.30 -3.80
N TRP A 53 -1.93 -11.50 -4.35
CA TRP A 53 -3.13 -11.92 -5.09
C TRP A 53 -4.42 -11.88 -4.25
N GLY A 54 -4.34 -12.22 -2.97
CA GLY A 54 -5.49 -12.16 -2.06
C GLY A 54 -5.99 -10.72 -1.87
N ASP A 55 -5.05 -9.77 -1.72
CA ASP A 55 -5.39 -8.34 -1.63
C ASP A 55 -6.05 -7.85 -2.93
N GLY A 56 -5.46 -8.21 -4.08
CA GLY A 56 -6.01 -7.87 -5.40
C GLY A 56 -7.44 -8.39 -5.60
N ARG A 57 -7.72 -9.64 -5.21
CA ARG A 57 -9.07 -10.19 -5.24
C ARG A 57 -10.02 -9.43 -4.33
N ARG A 58 -9.59 -9.14 -3.10
CA ARG A 58 -10.42 -8.37 -2.15
C ARG A 58 -10.75 -6.98 -2.67
N ILE A 59 -9.78 -6.27 -3.28
CA ILE A 59 -10.03 -4.98 -3.93
C ILE A 59 -11.03 -5.15 -5.08
N HIS A 60 -10.84 -6.14 -5.94
CA HIS A 60 -11.73 -6.42 -7.07
C HIS A 60 -13.17 -6.68 -6.62
N ASP A 61 -13.34 -7.54 -5.63
CA ASP A 61 -14.68 -7.92 -5.12
C ASP A 61 -15.35 -6.71 -4.44
N THR A 62 -14.60 -5.93 -3.63
CA THR A 62 -15.10 -4.69 -3.01
C THR A 62 -15.48 -3.65 -4.06
N MET A 63 -14.64 -3.47 -5.09
CA MET A 63 -14.90 -2.52 -6.17
C MET A 63 -16.20 -2.83 -6.94
N ALA A 64 -16.56 -4.09 -7.08
CA ALA A 64 -17.77 -4.49 -7.84
C ALA A 64 -19.05 -3.89 -7.25
N GLU A 65 -19.12 -3.76 -5.93
CA GLU A 65 -20.28 -3.26 -5.19
C GLU A 65 -20.17 -1.77 -4.80
N SER A 66 -19.00 -1.16 -4.99
CA SER A 66 -18.70 0.19 -4.55
C SER A 66 -18.82 1.22 -5.67
N LYS A 67 -19.02 2.49 -5.30
CA LYS A 67 -19.09 3.64 -6.22
C LYS A 67 -17.90 4.57 -6.08
N SER A 68 -17.25 4.56 -4.91
CA SER A 68 -16.17 5.49 -4.58
C SER A 68 -15.03 4.80 -3.85
N ALA A 69 -13.82 5.34 -3.99
CA ALA A 69 -12.63 4.86 -3.33
C ALA A 69 -11.67 6.01 -2.96
N ILE A 70 -10.97 5.85 -1.86
CA ILE A 70 -9.83 6.69 -1.50
C ILE A 70 -8.57 5.86 -1.69
N VAL A 71 -7.59 6.37 -2.43
CA VAL A 71 -6.27 5.77 -2.57
C VAL A 71 -5.26 6.62 -1.81
N ILE A 72 -4.54 6.02 -0.86
CA ILE A 72 -3.53 6.69 -0.05
C ILE A 72 -2.15 6.30 -0.54
N GLY A 73 -1.38 7.31 -0.94
CA GLY A 73 -0.07 7.18 -1.58
C GLY A 73 -0.16 7.35 -3.09
N ALA A 74 0.45 8.41 -3.62
CA ALA A 74 0.50 8.73 -5.05
C ALA A 74 1.83 8.31 -5.71
N GLY A 75 2.46 7.24 -5.21
CA GLY A 75 3.54 6.51 -5.88
C GLY A 75 2.99 5.59 -6.97
N TYR A 76 3.83 4.74 -7.58
CA TYR A 76 3.44 3.85 -8.69
C TYR A 76 2.15 3.06 -8.42
N ILE A 77 2.06 2.39 -7.27
CA ILE A 77 0.91 1.54 -6.96
C ILE A 77 -0.37 2.35 -6.82
N GLY A 78 -0.31 3.45 -6.06
CA GLY A 78 -1.50 4.28 -5.86
C GLY A 78 -1.91 5.00 -7.14
N ALA A 79 -0.96 5.44 -7.95
CA ALA A 79 -1.24 6.03 -9.26
C ALA A 79 -1.97 5.03 -10.16
N GLU A 80 -1.46 3.82 -10.36
CA GLU A 80 -2.11 2.78 -11.17
C GLU A 80 -3.48 2.38 -10.60
N LEU A 81 -3.62 2.28 -9.28
CA LEU A 81 -4.92 1.98 -8.67
C LEU A 81 -5.94 3.09 -8.94
N ALA A 82 -5.53 4.36 -8.80
CA ALA A 82 -6.41 5.50 -9.05
C ALA A 82 -6.87 5.54 -10.51
N GLU A 83 -5.97 5.31 -11.46
CA GLU A 83 -6.28 5.19 -12.88
C GLU A 83 -7.28 4.07 -13.12
N GLN A 84 -6.96 2.85 -12.70
CA GLN A 84 -7.80 1.67 -12.93
C GLN A 84 -9.19 1.78 -12.31
N LEU A 85 -9.32 2.46 -11.18
CA LEU A 85 -10.61 2.70 -10.54
C LEU A 85 -11.41 3.78 -11.29
N SER A 86 -10.76 4.86 -11.74
CA SER A 86 -11.42 5.92 -12.51
C SER A 86 -11.90 5.43 -13.88
N GLU A 87 -11.12 4.60 -14.58
CA GLU A 87 -11.55 3.94 -15.83
C GLU A 87 -12.81 3.08 -15.64
N ARG A 88 -13.00 2.53 -14.45
CA ARG A 88 -14.21 1.79 -14.06
C ARG A 88 -15.31 2.66 -13.49
N GLN A 89 -15.23 3.97 -13.76
CA GLN A 89 -16.24 4.97 -13.38
C GLN A 89 -16.48 5.04 -11.86
N LYS A 90 -15.45 4.77 -11.04
CA LYS A 90 -15.51 5.02 -9.61
C LYS A 90 -15.10 6.47 -9.33
N ALA A 91 -15.75 7.10 -8.37
CA ALA A 91 -15.28 8.39 -7.84
C ALA A 91 -14.02 8.11 -7.00
N VAL A 92 -12.89 8.67 -7.42
CA VAL A 92 -11.59 8.41 -6.81
C VAL A 92 -11.01 9.67 -6.18
N THR A 93 -10.56 9.56 -4.94
CA THR A 93 -9.71 10.57 -4.29
C THR A 93 -8.33 9.97 -4.06
N LEU A 94 -7.30 10.60 -4.62
CA LEU A 94 -5.89 10.21 -4.44
C LEU A 94 -5.22 11.16 -3.46
N ILE A 95 -4.78 10.63 -2.32
CA ILE A 95 -4.17 11.40 -1.22
C ILE A 95 -2.68 11.07 -1.11
N ASP A 96 -1.83 12.08 -1.02
CA ASP A 96 -0.41 11.90 -0.70
C ASP A 96 0.11 13.06 0.14
N MET A 97 1.05 12.77 1.06
CA MET A 97 1.75 13.79 1.83
C MET A 97 2.74 14.61 0.99
N LEU A 98 3.16 14.09 -0.15
CA LEU A 98 3.99 14.82 -1.12
C LEU A 98 3.12 15.72 -2.00
N PRO A 99 3.69 16.83 -2.48
CA PRO A 99 2.91 17.85 -3.20
C PRO A 99 2.59 17.50 -4.66
N ARG A 100 3.02 16.34 -5.16
CA ARG A 100 2.81 15.92 -6.55
C ARG A 100 2.64 14.40 -6.65
N VAL A 101 1.87 13.96 -7.63
CA VAL A 101 1.81 12.54 -8.01
C VAL A 101 3.18 12.10 -8.52
N LEU A 102 3.61 10.89 -8.16
CA LEU A 102 4.91 10.31 -8.55
C LEU A 102 6.14 11.20 -8.24
N ALA A 103 6.05 12.05 -7.22
CA ALA A 103 7.04 13.08 -6.89
C ALA A 103 8.46 12.55 -6.65
N LYS A 104 8.59 11.28 -6.23
CA LYS A 104 9.89 10.63 -6.00
C LYS A 104 10.51 10.02 -7.25
N ASN A 105 9.75 9.92 -8.33
CA ASN A 105 10.11 9.14 -9.51
C ASN A 105 10.35 10.01 -10.74
N PHE A 106 9.64 11.14 -10.83
CA PHE A 106 9.66 12.00 -12.00
C PHE A 106 9.79 13.48 -11.61
N ASP A 107 10.31 14.27 -12.52
CA ASP A 107 10.37 15.72 -12.38
C ASP A 107 8.97 16.37 -12.58
N LYS A 108 8.93 17.69 -12.33
CA LYS A 108 7.66 18.43 -12.37
C LYS A 108 7.00 18.44 -13.75
N ALA A 109 7.79 18.48 -14.82
CA ALA A 109 7.24 18.56 -16.18
C ALA A 109 6.44 17.30 -16.55
N ILE A 110 6.85 16.15 -16.05
CA ILE A 110 6.12 14.88 -16.25
C ILE A 110 4.94 14.78 -15.28
N THR A 111 5.16 15.08 -13.99
CA THR A 111 4.09 14.93 -12.99
C THR A 111 2.93 15.87 -13.23
N ASP A 112 3.15 17.08 -13.76
CA ASP A 112 2.08 18.02 -14.13
C ASP A 112 1.16 17.40 -15.21
N GLN A 113 1.71 16.73 -16.22
CA GLN A 113 0.92 16.06 -17.26
C GLN A 113 0.08 14.91 -16.68
N VAL A 114 0.64 14.15 -15.74
CA VAL A 114 -0.08 13.07 -15.06
C VAL A 114 -1.22 13.63 -14.21
N GLU A 115 -0.98 14.69 -13.46
CA GLU A 115 -2.00 15.31 -12.61
C GLU A 115 -3.12 15.93 -13.45
N ASP A 116 -2.80 16.53 -14.60
CA ASP A 116 -3.80 17.07 -15.50
C ASP A 116 -4.67 15.97 -16.10
N ALA A 117 -4.07 14.85 -16.53
CA ALA A 117 -4.80 13.68 -16.99
C ALA A 117 -5.72 13.10 -15.90
N TYR A 118 -5.28 13.03 -14.65
CA TYR A 118 -6.15 12.58 -13.54
C TYR A 118 -7.34 13.50 -13.33
N LYS A 119 -7.14 14.82 -13.36
CA LYS A 119 -8.22 15.81 -13.22
C LYS A 119 -9.23 15.69 -14.38
N GLU A 120 -8.75 15.53 -15.61
CA GLU A 120 -9.59 15.30 -16.79
C GLU A 120 -10.45 14.04 -16.67
N HIS A 121 -9.92 12.99 -16.02
CA HIS A 121 -10.66 11.76 -15.73
C HIS A 121 -11.46 11.80 -14.42
N GLY A 122 -11.58 12.95 -13.78
CA GLY A 122 -12.42 13.14 -12.60
C GLY A 122 -11.83 12.62 -11.29
N VAL A 123 -10.53 12.36 -11.25
CA VAL A 123 -9.84 11.99 -10.00
C VAL A 123 -9.62 13.24 -9.15
N THR A 124 -10.06 13.20 -7.90
CA THR A 124 -9.77 14.25 -6.92
C THR A 124 -8.35 14.06 -6.37
N LEU A 125 -7.50 15.08 -6.49
CA LEU A 125 -6.13 15.06 -5.98
C LEU A 125 -6.05 15.84 -4.66
N ALA A 126 -5.74 15.14 -3.57
CA ALA A 126 -5.48 15.68 -2.23
C ALA A 126 -3.98 15.54 -1.92
N LEU A 127 -3.17 16.37 -2.58
CA LEU A 127 -1.72 16.33 -2.50
C LEU A 127 -1.15 17.30 -1.46
N GLY A 128 -0.01 16.92 -0.86
CA GLY A 128 0.56 17.65 0.27
C GLY A 128 -0.28 17.53 1.54
N GLU A 129 -1.06 16.46 1.68
CA GLU A 129 -1.92 16.18 2.82
C GLU A 129 -1.50 14.92 3.55
N LYS A 130 -1.32 15.01 4.85
CA LYS A 130 -0.96 13.88 5.70
C LYS A 130 -2.19 13.23 6.31
N VAL A 131 -2.37 11.94 6.07
CA VAL A 131 -3.43 11.15 6.73
C VAL A 131 -3.15 11.05 8.22
N MET A 132 -4.16 11.29 9.04
CA MET A 132 -4.11 11.32 10.50
C MET A 132 -4.90 10.16 11.13
N SER A 133 -6.06 9.79 10.55
CA SER A 133 -6.91 8.71 11.06
C SER A 133 -7.90 8.22 10.01
N PHE A 134 -8.54 7.08 10.34
CA PHE A 134 -9.64 6.49 9.59
C PHE A 134 -10.84 6.34 10.53
N GLU A 135 -12.03 6.65 10.04
CA GLU A 135 -13.28 6.50 10.77
C GLU A 135 -14.20 5.55 9.98
N ASP A 136 -14.57 4.42 10.57
CA ASP A 136 -15.51 3.48 9.98
C ASP A 136 -16.94 3.93 10.27
N ASN A 137 -17.71 4.21 9.23
CA ASN A 137 -19.10 4.65 9.34
C ASN A 137 -20.10 3.48 9.11
N GLY A 138 -19.60 2.24 9.04
CA GLY A 138 -20.40 1.05 8.76
C GLY A 138 -20.54 0.75 7.28
N ASP A 139 -21.02 1.66 6.46
CA ASP A 139 -21.16 1.53 5.00
C ASP A 139 -20.09 2.28 4.21
N SER A 140 -19.32 3.13 4.85
CA SER A 140 -18.27 3.96 4.27
C SER A 140 -17.08 4.13 5.22
N VAL A 141 -15.99 4.69 4.75
CA VAL A 141 -14.84 5.08 5.54
C VAL A 141 -14.52 6.56 5.31
N THR A 142 -14.27 7.29 6.39
CA THR A 142 -13.75 8.66 6.32
C THR A 142 -12.27 8.65 6.64
N VAL A 143 -11.47 9.18 5.71
CA VAL A 143 -10.04 9.42 5.88
C VAL A 143 -9.85 10.87 6.30
N VAL A 144 -9.33 11.08 7.51
CA VAL A 144 -9.04 12.42 8.05
C VAL A 144 -7.59 12.76 7.76
N THR A 145 -7.36 13.93 7.19
CA THR A 145 -6.02 14.49 6.92
C THR A 145 -5.75 15.70 7.83
N ASP A 146 -4.55 16.24 7.76
CA ASP A 146 -4.19 17.51 8.43
C ASP A 146 -4.83 18.74 7.79
N LYS A 147 -5.53 18.59 6.65
CA LYS A 147 -6.18 19.72 5.94
C LYS A 147 -7.69 19.55 5.77
N GLY A 148 -8.21 18.32 5.96
CA GLY A 148 -9.64 18.06 5.77
C GLY A 148 -9.99 16.59 5.97
N SER A 149 -11.12 16.16 5.40
CA SER A 149 -11.55 14.79 5.43
C SER A 149 -12.24 14.38 4.13
N TYR A 150 -12.12 13.11 3.79
CA TYR A 150 -12.66 12.52 2.56
C TYR A 150 -13.40 11.23 2.93
N THR A 151 -14.60 11.04 2.35
CA THR A 151 -15.41 9.86 2.63
C THR A 151 -15.64 9.08 1.33
N ALA A 152 -15.47 7.76 1.40
CA ALA A 152 -15.73 6.84 0.30
C ALA A 152 -16.19 5.47 0.81
N ASP A 153 -16.61 4.59 -0.09
CA ASP A 153 -17.04 3.24 0.26
C ASP A 153 -15.89 2.41 0.85
N TYR A 154 -14.65 2.66 0.41
CA TYR A 154 -13.44 2.03 0.96
C TYR A 154 -12.19 2.85 0.68
N ALA A 155 -11.11 2.52 1.39
CA ALA A 155 -9.79 3.11 1.22
C ALA A 155 -8.75 2.04 0.90
N ILE A 156 -7.71 2.36 0.11
CA ILE A 156 -6.61 1.46 -0.24
C ILE A 156 -5.29 2.12 0.16
N LEU A 157 -4.46 1.39 0.92
CA LEU A 157 -3.12 1.83 1.30
C LEU A 157 -2.11 1.44 0.22
N GLY A 158 -1.53 2.43 -0.44
CA GLY A 158 -0.48 2.31 -1.45
C GLY A 158 0.82 3.05 -1.09
N ILE A 159 1.18 3.15 0.20
CA ILE A 159 2.27 4.01 0.69
C ILE A 159 3.65 3.36 0.69
N GLY A 160 3.77 2.15 0.13
CA GLY A 160 5.04 1.44 -0.06
C GLY A 160 5.19 0.19 0.78
N PHE A 161 6.41 -0.38 0.75
CA PHE A 161 6.73 -1.66 1.37
C PHE A 161 8.01 -1.58 2.17
N LEU A 162 8.11 -2.45 3.20
CA LEU A 162 9.33 -2.73 3.94
C LEU A 162 9.85 -4.12 3.57
N PRO A 163 11.14 -4.30 3.29
CA PRO A 163 11.74 -5.62 3.12
C PRO A 163 11.53 -6.48 4.38
N ARG A 164 11.35 -7.79 4.19
CA ARG A 164 11.30 -8.74 5.31
C ARG A 164 12.69 -9.20 5.67
N THR A 165 13.44 -8.34 6.32
CA THR A 165 14.82 -8.58 6.78
C THR A 165 14.91 -8.87 8.27
N ASP A 166 13.80 -8.88 8.98
CA ASP A 166 13.72 -9.05 10.44
C ASP A 166 14.47 -10.32 10.93
N LEU A 167 14.59 -11.35 10.08
CA LEU A 167 15.35 -12.58 10.37
C LEU A 167 16.87 -12.37 10.48
N PHE A 168 17.36 -11.21 10.03
CA PHE A 168 18.78 -10.90 9.94
C PHE A 168 19.15 -9.66 10.75
N ASP A 169 18.24 -9.18 11.61
CA ASP A 169 18.48 -8.00 12.43
C ASP A 169 19.74 -8.15 13.28
N GLY A 170 20.65 -7.17 13.14
CA GLY A 170 21.97 -7.18 13.79
C GLY A 170 22.98 -8.17 13.24
N GLN A 171 22.69 -8.84 12.13
CA GLN A 171 23.59 -9.80 11.46
C GLN A 171 24.14 -9.29 10.13
N LEU A 172 23.45 -8.33 9.52
CA LEU A 172 23.82 -7.67 8.25
C LEU A 172 23.83 -6.16 8.45
N ASP A 173 24.75 -5.46 7.77
CA ASP A 173 24.88 -4.01 7.72
C ASP A 173 23.86 -3.38 6.74
#